data_30ef32daa0d10a852ac0ab14657b90ab
#
_entry.id   30ef32daa0d10a852ac0ab14657b90ab
#
_cell.length_a   1.000
_cell.length_b   1.000
_cell.length_c   1.000
_cell.angle_alpha   90.00
_cell.angle_beta   90.00
_cell.angle_gamma   90.00
#
_symmetry.space_group_name_H-M   'P 1'
#
loop_
_entity.id
_entity.type
_entity.pdbx_description
1 polymer ?
#
loop_
_entity_poly.entity_id
_entity_poly.type
_entity_poly.pdbx_seq_one_letter_code
_entity_poly.pdbx_strand_id
1 'polypeptide(L)'
;TGISFPSADTIKFSTGGVERMQITNSGVSGTGIGAGKILQVQQATTTGTNNYSSEDFQNTVVNISITPVDSSSKFLISSVIHFGVGSENTPVSCNYSDSLHASGTTHPIAPMSGDGTNGNSGSRLPAFFGIGSFSDVSALDNYWVGNMYGEFLYTPAYQNTNQRTFTVMVRSGFGNLVRFNMNAHYNAANPRDMRPTSSITVLEVGS
;
A
#
# COMPACT_ATOMS: atom_id res chain seq x y z
N THR A 1 24.22 16.61 -33.08
CA THR A 1 24.69 15.78 -31.92
C THR A 1 25.87 16.45 -31.29
N GLY A 2 25.86 16.66 -30.00
CA GLY A 2 26.95 17.32 -29.30
C GLY A 2 26.89 17.12 -27.79
N ILE A 3 28.04 17.39 -27.17
CA ILE A 3 28.20 17.55 -25.75
C ILE A 3 28.56 19.01 -25.51
N SER A 4 27.95 19.68 -24.56
CA SER A 4 28.22 21.06 -24.23
C SER A 4 28.30 21.25 -22.71
N PHE A 5 29.00 22.31 -22.30
CA PHE A 5 29.22 22.70 -20.92
C PHE A 5 28.68 24.12 -20.72
N PRO A 6 27.35 24.31 -20.66
CA PRO A 6 26.74 25.66 -20.70
C PRO A 6 26.97 26.47 -19.43
N SER A 7 27.31 25.84 -18.32
CA SER A 7 27.63 26.49 -17.05
C SER A 7 28.55 25.60 -16.22
N ALA A 8 29.09 26.13 -15.13
CA ALA A 8 29.82 25.31 -14.15
C ALA A 8 28.95 24.15 -13.70
N ASP A 9 29.59 23.00 -13.52
CA ASP A 9 28.93 21.77 -13.02
C ASP A 9 27.73 21.27 -13.86
N THR A 10 27.71 21.64 -15.16
CA THR A 10 26.65 21.22 -16.07
C THR A 10 27.22 20.61 -17.34
N ILE A 11 26.82 19.37 -17.65
CA ILE A 11 27.11 18.68 -18.91
C ILE A 11 25.80 18.41 -19.62
N LYS A 12 25.70 18.80 -20.90
CA LYS A 12 24.52 18.54 -21.74
C LYS A 12 24.87 17.67 -22.94
N PHE A 13 23.97 16.74 -23.23
CA PHE A 13 24.04 15.90 -24.42
C PHE A 13 22.85 16.24 -25.32
N SER A 14 23.12 16.51 -26.59
CA SER A 14 22.10 16.92 -27.57
C SER A 14 22.16 16.06 -28.84
N THR A 15 21.00 15.77 -29.42
CA THR A 15 20.87 15.14 -30.76
C THR A 15 19.86 15.92 -31.57
N GLY A 16 20.18 16.25 -32.84
CA GLY A 16 19.28 17.03 -33.68
C GLY A 16 18.93 18.42 -33.12
N GLY A 17 19.86 19.05 -32.39
CA GLY A 17 19.62 20.36 -31.74
C GLY A 17 18.76 20.30 -30.47
N VAL A 18 18.29 19.13 -30.08
CA VAL A 18 17.44 18.94 -28.86
C VAL A 18 18.28 18.37 -27.76
N GLU A 19 18.20 18.96 -26.54
CA GLU A 19 18.79 18.40 -25.34
C GLU A 19 18.13 17.05 -25.02
N ARG A 20 18.95 16.01 -24.78
CA ARG A 20 18.48 14.66 -24.47
C ARG A 20 18.81 14.26 -23.04
N MET A 21 19.93 14.74 -22.51
CA MET A 21 20.38 14.45 -21.15
C MET A 21 21.17 15.65 -20.62
N GLN A 22 21.03 15.92 -19.34
CA GLN A 22 21.81 16.90 -18.61
C GLN A 22 22.29 16.28 -17.30
N ILE A 23 23.53 16.52 -16.93
CA ILE A 23 24.11 16.18 -15.64
C ILE A 23 24.40 17.49 -14.91
N THR A 24 23.93 17.60 -13.69
CA THR A 24 24.15 18.76 -12.80
C THR A 24 24.49 18.29 -11.39
N ASN A 25 24.78 19.21 -10.47
CA ASN A 25 24.93 18.88 -9.04
C ASN A 25 23.68 18.25 -8.43
N SER A 26 22.50 18.47 -9.02
CA SER A 26 21.23 17.86 -8.59
C SER A 26 20.99 16.46 -9.17
N GLY A 27 21.89 15.97 -10.04
CA GLY A 27 21.81 14.66 -10.66
C GLY A 27 21.64 14.70 -12.17
N VAL A 28 21.08 13.62 -12.72
CA VAL A 28 20.87 13.42 -14.17
C VAL A 28 19.41 13.67 -14.52
N SER A 29 19.18 14.48 -15.55
CA SER A 29 17.84 14.75 -16.11
C SER A 29 17.86 14.73 -17.63
N GLY A 30 16.70 14.63 -18.27
CA GLY A 30 16.61 14.67 -19.74
C GLY A 30 15.36 14.00 -20.27
N THR A 31 15.05 14.26 -21.53
CA THR A 31 13.90 13.65 -22.22
C THR A 31 14.08 12.14 -22.30
N GLY A 32 13.20 11.39 -21.65
CA GLY A 32 13.21 9.94 -21.59
C GLY A 32 14.04 9.33 -20.44
N ILE A 33 14.69 10.14 -19.60
CA ILE A 33 15.41 9.66 -18.41
C ILE A 33 14.52 9.78 -17.15
N GLY A 34 13.47 10.57 -17.20
CA GLY A 34 12.61 10.85 -16.06
C GLY A 34 11.40 9.95 -15.92
N ALA A 35 10.80 9.55 -17.01
CA ALA A 35 9.58 8.77 -16.99
C ALA A 35 9.81 7.34 -16.47
N GLY A 36 9.07 6.95 -15.46
CA GLY A 36 9.11 5.59 -14.91
C GLY A 36 10.32 5.27 -14.03
N LYS A 37 11.21 6.23 -13.73
CA LYS A 37 12.32 5.97 -12.82
C LYS A 37 11.83 5.92 -11.37
N ILE A 38 12.44 5.06 -10.58
CA ILE A 38 12.23 5.06 -9.12
C ILE A 38 13.01 6.22 -8.53
N LEU A 39 12.30 7.16 -7.90
CA LEU A 39 12.87 8.36 -7.27
C LEU A 39 13.31 8.07 -5.84
N GLN A 40 12.51 7.30 -5.10
CA GLN A 40 12.84 6.82 -3.76
C GLN A 40 12.07 5.54 -3.43
N VAL A 41 12.56 4.82 -2.45
CA VAL A 41 11.93 3.63 -1.88
C VAL A 41 11.83 3.83 -0.37
N GLN A 42 10.66 3.60 0.18
CA GLN A 42 10.42 3.60 1.62
C GLN A 42 9.78 2.27 2.02
N GLN A 43 10.19 1.72 3.15
CA GLN A 43 9.60 0.51 3.72
C GLN A 43 9.39 0.69 5.21
N ALA A 44 8.24 0.23 5.70
CA ALA A 44 7.96 0.10 7.12
C ALA A 44 7.53 -1.32 7.45
N THR A 45 7.95 -1.80 8.60
CA THR A 45 7.54 -3.08 9.17
C THR A 45 6.91 -2.84 10.53
N THR A 46 5.93 -3.67 10.90
CA THR A 46 5.30 -3.60 12.21
C THR A 46 5.02 -4.97 12.79
N THR A 47 5.32 -5.13 14.06
CA THR A 47 4.90 -6.25 14.92
C THR A 47 3.71 -5.85 15.80
N GLY A 48 3.26 -4.60 15.68
CA GLY A 48 2.10 -4.09 16.42
C GLY A 48 0.87 -4.94 16.13
N THR A 49 0.17 -5.34 17.19
CA THR A 49 -1.05 -6.12 17.11
C THR A 49 -2.27 -5.24 17.27
N ASN A 50 -3.34 -5.52 16.55
CA ASN A 50 -4.62 -4.85 16.73
C ASN A 50 -5.79 -5.73 16.28
N ASN A 51 -6.98 -5.40 16.75
CA ASN A 51 -8.24 -6.06 16.47
C ASN A 51 -9.14 -5.16 15.63
N TYR A 52 -9.74 -5.73 14.61
CA TYR A 52 -10.67 -5.05 13.70
C TYR A 52 -11.93 -5.91 13.54
N SER A 53 -13.10 -5.31 13.65
CA SER A 53 -14.40 -6.01 13.55
C SER A 53 -15.45 -5.19 12.81
N SER A 54 -15.05 -4.19 12.03
CA SER A 54 -15.99 -3.34 11.28
C SER A 54 -16.27 -3.90 9.90
N GLU A 55 -17.49 -3.78 9.45
CA GLU A 55 -17.88 -3.98 8.05
C GLU A 55 -17.50 -2.80 7.14
N ASP A 56 -17.09 -1.67 7.73
CA ASP A 56 -16.48 -0.55 7.01
C ASP A 56 -14.95 -0.65 7.03
N PHE A 57 -14.31 -0.09 6.02
CA PHE A 57 -12.86 -0.04 5.98
C PHE A 57 -12.28 0.82 7.11
N GLN A 58 -11.35 0.24 7.86
CA GLN A 58 -10.61 0.88 8.95
C GLN A 58 -9.12 0.90 8.63
N ASN A 59 -8.45 2.00 8.98
CA ASN A 59 -6.99 2.09 8.89
C ASN A 59 -6.34 1.15 9.91
N THR A 60 -5.32 0.41 9.45
CA THR A 60 -4.57 -0.50 10.31
C THR A 60 -3.32 0.16 10.89
N VAL A 61 -2.58 -0.61 11.69
CA VAL A 61 -1.25 -0.22 12.21
C VAL A 61 -0.15 -0.30 11.15
N VAL A 62 -0.47 -0.82 9.95
CA VAL A 62 0.49 -0.99 8.84
C VAL A 62 0.43 0.24 7.96
N ASN A 63 1.34 1.18 8.21
CA ASN A 63 1.38 2.45 7.46
C ASN A 63 2.82 2.93 7.24
N ILE A 64 2.97 3.85 6.29
CA ILE A 64 4.24 4.49 5.97
C ILE A 64 4.00 5.91 5.45
N SER A 65 4.88 6.83 5.85
CA SER A 65 4.88 8.21 5.35
C SER A 65 5.99 8.42 4.35
N ILE A 66 5.68 9.14 3.28
CA ILE A 66 6.64 9.52 2.23
C ILE A 66 6.43 11.00 1.85
N THR A 67 7.52 11.72 1.66
CA THR A 67 7.49 13.08 1.09
C THR A 67 7.91 12.98 -0.36
N PRO A 68 7.00 13.22 -1.34
CA PRO A 68 7.33 13.09 -2.74
C PRO A 68 8.46 14.01 -3.18
N VAL A 69 9.34 13.51 -4.03
CA VAL A 69 10.40 14.29 -4.68
C VAL A 69 9.83 15.12 -5.85
N ASP A 70 8.85 14.56 -6.54
CA ASP A 70 8.19 15.20 -7.68
C ASP A 70 6.66 15.25 -7.46
N SER A 71 6.05 16.41 -7.74
CA SER A 71 4.60 16.61 -7.57
C SER A 71 3.76 15.73 -8.49
N SER A 72 4.28 15.32 -9.63
CA SER A 72 3.59 14.47 -10.62
C SER A 72 3.83 12.96 -10.44
N SER A 73 4.55 12.58 -9.38
CA SER A 73 4.90 11.19 -9.10
C SER A 73 3.69 10.28 -8.92
N LYS A 74 3.88 9.03 -9.32
CA LYS A 74 3.03 7.89 -8.98
C LYS A 74 3.66 7.09 -7.85
N PHE A 75 2.87 6.25 -7.19
CA PHE A 75 3.34 5.43 -6.07
C PHE A 75 2.98 3.97 -6.30
N LEU A 76 3.99 3.11 -6.42
CA LEU A 76 3.77 1.67 -6.33
C LEU A 76 3.75 1.29 -4.86
N ILE A 77 2.57 0.89 -4.38
CA ILE A 77 2.34 0.51 -2.99
C ILE A 77 2.20 -1.00 -2.95
N SER A 78 3.02 -1.67 -2.15
CA SER A 78 2.92 -3.11 -1.92
C SER A 78 2.93 -3.42 -0.43
N SER A 79 2.24 -4.48 -0.02
CA SER A 79 2.19 -4.88 1.38
C SER A 79 2.08 -6.39 1.54
N VAL A 80 2.67 -6.89 2.62
CA VAL A 80 2.46 -8.25 3.15
C VAL A 80 1.82 -8.09 4.51
N ILE A 81 0.63 -8.65 4.68
CA ILE A 81 -0.17 -8.54 5.89
C ILE A 81 -0.37 -9.91 6.48
N HIS A 82 -0.16 -10.02 7.78
CA HIS A 82 -0.42 -11.24 8.53
C HIS A 82 -1.61 -11.02 9.47
N PHE A 83 -2.50 -11.99 9.54
CA PHE A 83 -3.70 -11.88 10.37
C PHE A 83 -4.22 -13.26 10.79
N GLY A 84 -4.95 -13.28 11.90
CA GLY A 84 -5.81 -14.37 12.33
C GLY A 84 -7.27 -13.94 12.32
N VAL A 85 -8.19 -14.90 12.19
CA VAL A 85 -9.63 -14.65 12.26
C VAL A 85 -10.22 -15.34 13.48
N GLY A 86 -11.04 -14.62 14.23
CA GLY A 86 -11.60 -15.13 15.48
C GLY A 86 -12.83 -16.02 15.33
N SER A 87 -13.33 -16.22 14.11
CA SER A 87 -14.55 -16.98 13.83
C SER A 87 -14.50 -17.57 12.43
N GLU A 88 -15.19 -18.70 12.26
CA GLU A 88 -15.51 -19.28 10.95
C GLU A 88 -16.25 -18.27 10.08
N ASN A 89 -16.13 -18.45 8.77
CA ASN A 89 -16.81 -17.60 7.80
C ASN A 89 -16.51 -16.10 7.90
N THR A 90 -15.29 -15.74 8.30
CA THR A 90 -14.86 -14.34 8.34
C THR A 90 -14.10 -13.96 7.06
N PRO A 91 -14.74 -13.40 6.03
CA PRO A 91 -14.00 -12.85 4.90
C PRO A 91 -13.28 -11.58 5.34
N VAL A 92 -12.05 -11.43 4.90
CA VAL A 92 -11.22 -10.27 5.18
C VAL A 92 -10.91 -9.57 3.86
N SER A 93 -11.26 -8.29 3.78
CA SER A 93 -10.97 -7.46 2.62
C SER A 93 -10.00 -6.35 3.01
N CYS A 94 -9.01 -6.12 2.16
CA CYS A 94 -8.02 -5.05 2.35
C CYS A 94 -8.01 -4.09 1.17
N ASN A 95 -7.55 -2.87 1.45
CA ASN A 95 -7.30 -1.81 0.49
C ASN A 95 -6.18 -0.92 1.04
N TYR A 96 -5.94 0.20 0.39
CA TYR A 96 -5.03 1.25 0.86
C TYR A 96 -5.78 2.57 1.03
N SER A 97 -5.31 3.43 1.93
CA SER A 97 -5.71 4.84 2.01
C SER A 97 -4.52 5.76 1.81
N ASP A 98 -4.81 7.00 1.41
CA ASP A 98 -3.85 8.11 1.30
C ASP A 98 -4.34 9.26 2.18
N SER A 99 -3.50 9.75 3.09
CA SER A 99 -3.85 10.84 4.02
C SER A 99 -4.22 12.15 3.33
N LEU A 100 -3.85 12.32 2.06
CA LEU A 100 -4.18 13.50 1.24
C LEU A 100 -5.31 13.25 0.26
N HIS A 101 -6.03 12.13 0.37
CA HIS A 101 -7.17 11.86 -0.51
C HIS A 101 -8.34 12.81 -0.20
N ALA A 102 -9.01 13.32 -1.26
CA ALA A 102 -10.11 14.30 -1.14
C ALA A 102 -11.28 13.82 -0.26
N SER A 103 -11.56 12.54 -0.27
CA SER A 103 -12.65 11.93 0.50
C SER A 103 -12.25 11.54 1.92
N GLY A 104 -11.07 11.97 2.36
CA GLY A 104 -10.57 11.74 3.71
C GLY A 104 -9.63 10.54 3.85
N THR A 105 -9.04 10.43 5.04
CA THR A 105 -7.97 9.45 5.37
C THR A 105 -8.46 8.01 5.49
N THR A 106 -9.76 7.76 5.45
CA THR A 106 -10.37 6.43 5.51
C THR A 106 -11.02 6.04 4.19
N HIS A 107 -10.70 6.74 3.09
CA HIS A 107 -11.23 6.40 1.78
C HIS A 107 -10.31 5.39 1.07
N PRO A 108 -10.84 4.26 0.58
CA PRO A 108 -10.07 3.31 -0.22
C PRO A 108 -9.63 3.92 -1.55
N ILE A 109 -8.33 3.81 -1.88
CA ILE A 109 -7.75 4.39 -3.10
C ILE A 109 -7.53 3.39 -4.23
N ALA A 110 -7.40 2.10 -3.93
CA ALA A 110 -7.27 1.08 -4.97
C ALA A 110 -8.65 0.65 -5.50
N PRO A 111 -8.74 0.31 -6.80
CA PRO A 111 -9.98 -0.15 -7.38
C PRO A 111 -10.51 -1.40 -6.66
N MET A 112 -11.79 -1.43 -6.41
CA MET A 112 -12.44 -2.60 -5.81
C MET A 112 -13.30 -3.28 -6.86
N SER A 113 -13.17 -4.60 -6.97
CA SER A 113 -14.10 -5.39 -7.75
C SER A 113 -15.35 -5.66 -6.92
N GLY A 114 -16.47 -5.18 -7.39
CA GLY A 114 -17.78 -5.37 -6.78
C GLY A 114 -18.81 -4.62 -7.61
N ASP A 115 -20.00 -5.12 -7.71
CA ASP A 115 -21.05 -4.62 -8.58
C ASP A 115 -22.01 -3.67 -7.85
N GLY A 116 -21.53 -2.81 -6.95
CA GLY A 116 -22.34 -1.83 -6.25
C GLY A 116 -21.62 -0.64 -5.68
N THR A 117 -22.31 0.47 -5.64
CA THR A 117 -21.95 1.67 -4.91
C THR A 117 -21.87 1.37 -3.41
N ASN A 118 -20.77 1.70 -2.77
CA ASN A 118 -20.50 1.50 -1.34
C ASN A 118 -20.35 0.04 -0.88
N GLY A 119 -20.04 -0.87 -1.80
CA GLY A 119 -19.56 -2.17 -1.41
C GLY A 119 -20.60 -3.20 -1.00
N ASN A 120 -21.86 -2.95 -1.18
CA ASN A 120 -22.93 -3.91 -0.94
C ASN A 120 -23.71 -4.20 -2.23
N SER A 121 -23.08 -4.87 -3.19
CA SER A 121 -23.80 -5.45 -4.29
C SER A 121 -23.86 -6.95 -4.12
N GLY A 122 -25.03 -7.42 -3.84
CA GLY A 122 -25.23 -8.83 -3.60
C GLY A 122 -24.45 -9.32 -2.37
N SER A 123 -24.07 -10.57 -2.34
CA SER A 123 -23.41 -11.24 -1.20
C SER A 123 -21.87 -11.12 -1.21
N ARG A 124 -21.27 -10.27 -2.06
CA ARG A 124 -19.82 -10.19 -2.22
C ARG A 124 -19.25 -8.92 -1.60
N LEU A 125 -18.28 -9.08 -0.70
CA LEU A 125 -17.54 -7.96 -0.13
C LEU A 125 -16.58 -7.40 -1.18
N PRO A 126 -16.64 -6.10 -1.52
CA PRO A 126 -15.64 -5.50 -2.39
C PRO A 126 -14.30 -5.49 -1.69
N ALA A 127 -13.29 -5.91 -2.43
CA ALA A 127 -11.91 -5.94 -1.97
C ALA A 127 -10.99 -5.55 -3.13
N PHE A 128 -9.88 -4.90 -2.81
CA PHE A 128 -8.76 -4.85 -3.72
C PHE A 128 -7.94 -6.14 -3.60
N PHE A 129 -7.62 -6.54 -2.37
CA PHE A 129 -7.09 -7.85 -2.05
C PHE A 129 -7.74 -8.37 -0.77
N GLY A 130 -7.80 -9.67 -0.61
CA GLY A 130 -8.51 -10.23 0.54
C GLY A 130 -8.55 -11.75 0.50
N ILE A 131 -9.16 -12.30 1.52
CA ILE A 131 -9.45 -13.72 1.64
C ILE A 131 -10.96 -13.90 1.80
N GLY A 132 -11.52 -14.81 1.02
CA GLY A 132 -12.90 -15.25 1.20
C GLY A 132 -13.11 -15.98 2.53
N SER A 133 -14.36 -16.25 2.87
CA SER A 133 -14.67 -17.00 4.08
C SER A 133 -14.15 -18.44 4.00
N PHE A 134 -13.58 -18.91 5.08
CA PHE A 134 -13.23 -20.31 5.28
C PHE A 134 -14.47 -21.03 5.84
N SER A 135 -15.05 -21.95 5.08
CA SER A 135 -16.25 -22.67 5.51
C SER A 135 -15.95 -23.81 6.50
N ASP A 136 -14.70 -24.08 6.81
CA ASP A 136 -14.30 -25.25 7.60
C ASP A 136 -13.07 -24.97 8.47
N VAL A 137 -13.17 -23.90 9.27
CA VAL A 137 -12.14 -23.57 10.27
C VAL A 137 -12.25 -24.38 11.56
N SER A 138 -13.21 -25.31 11.66
CA SER A 138 -13.15 -26.29 12.74
C SER A 138 -11.88 -27.15 12.69
N ALA A 139 -11.22 -27.18 11.51
CA ALA A 139 -9.89 -27.79 11.30
C ALA A 139 -8.73 -26.77 11.36
N LEU A 140 -9.00 -25.46 11.29
CA LEU A 140 -7.96 -24.45 11.52
C LEU A 140 -7.85 -24.27 13.03
N ASP A 141 -6.80 -24.86 13.57
CA ASP A 141 -6.39 -24.61 14.95
C ASP A 141 -6.43 -23.09 15.22
N ASN A 142 -6.90 -22.68 16.38
CA ASN A 142 -6.93 -21.30 16.86
C ASN A 142 -5.58 -20.57 16.75
N TYR A 143 -4.51 -21.29 16.39
CA TYR A 143 -3.15 -20.79 16.16
C TYR A 143 -2.86 -20.42 14.71
N TRP A 144 -3.83 -20.52 13.79
CA TRP A 144 -3.63 -20.19 12.39
C TRP A 144 -3.36 -18.69 12.19
N VAL A 145 -2.36 -18.43 11.35
CA VAL A 145 -2.05 -17.09 10.84
C VAL A 145 -2.00 -17.17 9.33
N GLY A 146 -2.85 -16.40 8.68
CA GLY A 146 -2.82 -16.20 7.24
C GLY A 146 -1.95 -15.02 6.83
N ASN A 147 -1.63 -14.97 5.56
CA ASN A 147 -1.02 -13.82 4.95
C ASN A 147 -1.78 -13.37 3.71
N MET A 148 -1.71 -12.08 3.41
CA MET A 148 -2.21 -11.48 2.19
C MET A 148 -1.14 -10.58 1.59
N TYR A 149 -1.07 -10.56 0.27
CA TYR A 149 -0.25 -9.64 -0.50
C TYR A 149 -1.15 -8.75 -1.35
N GLY A 150 -0.86 -7.47 -1.39
CA GLY A 150 -1.49 -6.51 -2.29
C GLY A 150 -0.45 -5.60 -2.92
N GLU A 151 -0.65 -5.25 -4.20
CA GLU A 151 0.18 -4.29 -4.92
C GLU A 151 -0.68 -3.42 -5.82
N PHE A 152 -0.43 -2.11 -5.82
CA PHE A 152 -1.21 -1.15 -6.58
C PHE A 152 -0.35 0.05 -7.00
N LEU A 153 -0.38 0.38 -8.29
CA LEU A 153 0.22 1.62 -8.80
C LEU A 153 -0.80 2.75 -8.71
N TYR A 154 -0.59 3.63 -7.76
CA TYR A 154 -1.46 4.75 -7.44
C TYR A 154 -1.03 6.04 -8.13
N THR A 155 -1.96 6.72 -8.77
CA THR A 155 -1.79 8.09 -9.26
C THR A 155 -2.65 9.02 -8.39
N PRO A 156 -2.04 9.88 -7.55
CA PRO A 156 -2.80 10.77 -6.68
C PRO A 156 -3.67 11.76 -7.45
N ALA A 157 -4.90 11.96 -6.99
CA ALA A 157 -5.77 13.02 -7.53
C ALA A 157 -5.22 14.42 -7.21
N TYR A 158 -4.60 14.58 -6.03
CA TYR A 158 -3.86 15.79 -5.66
C TYR A 158 -2.37 15.55 -5.80
N GLN A 159 -1.81 16.12 -6.85
CA GLN A 159 -0.40 16.05 -7.16
C GLN A 159 0.33 17.21 -6.47
N ASN A 160 1.12 16.91 -5.46
CA ASN A 160 1.94 17.85 -4.69
C ASN A 160 3.10 17.12 -4.00
N THR A 161 4.01 17.90 -3.41
CA THR A 161 5.15 17.38 -2.65
C THR A 161 4.93 17.36 -1.13
N ASN A 162 3.69 17.53 -0.67
CA ASN A 162 3.38 17.40 0.76
C ASN A 162 3.58 15.94 1.21
N GLN A 163 4.03 15.77 2.44
CA GLN A 163 4.11 14.44 3.04
C GLN A 163 2.73 13.78 3.03
N ARG A 164 2.69 12.53 2.57
CA ARG A 164 1.50 11.68 2.61
C ARG A 164 1.77 10.38 3.33
N THR A 165 0.76 9.88 4.00
CA THR A 165 0.82 8.59 4.68
C THR A 165 -0.09 7.61 3.96
N PHE A 166 0.50 6.52 3.51
CA PHE A 166 -0.23 5.37 2.99
C PHE A 166 -0.47 4.38 4.11
N THR A 167 -1.70 3.91 4.24
CA THR A 167 -2.09 2.96 5.28
C THR A 167 -2.82 1.79 4.66
N VAL A 168 -2.50 0.57 5.08
CA VAL A 168 -3.31 -0.59 4.76
C VAL A 168 -4.63 -0.48 5.52
N MET A 169 -5.71 -0.64 4.80
CA MET A 169 -7.06 -0.68 5.35
C MET A 169 -7.57 -2.12 5.43
N VAL A 170 -8.39 -2.39 6.41
CA VAL A 170 -9.08 -3.68 6.56
C VAL A 170 -10.56 -3.47 6.82
N ARG A 171 -11.37 -4.37 6.30
CA ARG A 171 -12.76 -4.58 6.72
C ARG A 171 -13.00 -6.07 6.96
N SER A 172 -13.81 -6.36 7.94
CA SER A 172 -14.25 -7.72 8.27
C SER A 172 -15.64 -7.97 7.71
N GLY A 173 -15.86 -9.11 7.07
CA GLY A 173 -17.22 -9.52 6.77
C GLY A 173 -17.97 -9.93 8.02
N PHE A 174 -19.26 -9.57 8.06
CA PHE A 174 -20.18 -9.90 9.15
C PHE A 174 -19.77 -9.35 10.54
N GLY A 175 -18.90 -8.33 10.60
CA GLY A 175 -18.44 -7.76 11.87
C GLY A 175 -17.60 -8.70 12.74
N ASN A 176 -17.10 -9.80 12.19
CA ASN A 176 -16.28 -10.75 12.92
C ASN A 176 -14.87 -10.23 13.19
N LEU A 177 -14.22 -10.76 14.21
CA LEU A 177 -12.93 -10.29 14.67
C LEU A 177 -11.78 -10.72 13.74
N VAL A 178 -11.06 -9.74 13.21
CA VAL A 178 -9.79 -9.91 12.47
C VAL A 178 -8.66 -9.38 13.34
N ARG A 179 -7.61 -10.16 13.53
CA ARG A 179 -6.47 -9.86 14.39
C ARG A 179 -5.21 -9.70 13.56
N PHE A 180 -4.65 -8.51 13.54
CA PHE A 180 -3.41 -8.24 12.80
C PHE A 180 -2.18 -8.65 13.60
N ASN A 181 -1.21 -9.27 12.92
CA ASN A 181 0.06 -9.75 13.47
C ASN A 181 -0.09 -10.68 14.68
N MET A 182 -1.18 -11.42 14.72
CA MET A 182 -1.39 -12.46 15.75
C MET A 182 -2.40 -13.50 15.25
N ASN A 183 -2.40 -14.65 15.92
CA ASN A 183 -3.37 -15.71 15.64
C ASN A 183 -4.74 -15.43 16.28
N ALA A 184 -5.71 -16.29 15.97
CA ALA A 184 -7.07 -16.18 16.46
C ALA A 184 -7.20 -16.32 17.99
N HIS A 185 -6.34 -17.14 18.59
CA HIS A 185 -6.38 -17.46 20.02
C HIS A 185 -5.21 -16.82 20.77
N TYR A 186 -5.07 -15.50 20.63
CA TYR A 186 -3.96 -14.81 21.27
C TYR A 186 -3.96 -14.99 22.81
N ASN A 187 -2.93 -15.65 23.31
CA ASN A 187 -2.57 -15.69 24.71
C ASN A 187 -1.05 -15.48 24.84
N ALA A 188 -0.64 -14.34 25.37
CA ALA A 188 0.76 -13.93 25.46
C ALA A 188 1.68 -14.94 26.18
N ALA A 189 1.13 -15.87 26.94
CA ALA A 189 1.88 -16.90 27.68
C ALA A 189 2.00 -18.22 26.90
N ASN A 190 1.35 -18.37 25.74
CA ASN A 190 1.36 -19.61 24.99
C ASN A 190 2.51 -19.61 23.96
N PRO A 191 3.47 -20.56 24.00
CA PRO A 191 4.58 -20.64 23.05
C PRO A 191 4.14 -20.97 21.60
N ARG A 192 2.88 -21.33 21.38
CA ARG A 192 2.31 -21.56 20.04
C ARG A 192 1.75 -20.30 19.41
N ASP A 193 1.67 -19.20 20.17
CA ASP A 193 1.18 -17.93 19.64
C ASP A 193 2.22 -17.27 18.75
N MET A 194 1.95 -17.24 17.46
CA MET A 194 2.81 -16.57 16.48
C MET A 194 2.50 -15.08 16.43
N ARG A 195 3.56 -14.27 16.36
CA ARG A 195 3.51 -12.82 16.12
C ARG A 195 4.33 -12.48 14.89
N PRO A 196 3.75 -12.65 13.71
CA PRO A 196 4.43 -12.31 12.47
C PRO A 196 4.56 -10.80 12.33
N THR A 197 5.41 -10.39 11.39
CA THR A 197 5.66 -9.00 11.04
C THR A 197 4.98 -8.68 9.72
N SER A 198 4.08 -7.71 9.71
CA SER A 198 3.54 -7.14 8.47
C SER A 198 4.41 -6.00 7.96
N SER A 199 4.37 -5.77 6.66
CA SER A 199 5.15 -4.72 6.01
C SER A 199 4.36 -3.98 4.95
N ILE A 200 4.74 -2.73 4.71
CA ILE A 200 4.33 -1.92 3.57
C ILE A 200 5.56 -1.30 2.93
N THR A 201 5.62 -1.34 1.61
CA THR A 201 6.68 -0.72 0.81
C THR A 201 6.04 0.24 -0.18
N VAL A 202 6.63 1.41 -0.33
CA VAL A 202 6.21 2.41 -1.31
C VAL A 202 7.40 2.81 -2.16
N LEU A 203 7.25 2.69 -3.47
CA LEU A 203 8.19 3.20 -4.47
C LEU A 203 7.58 4.44 -5.09
N GLU A 204 8.27 5.57 -5.02
CA GLU A 204 7.94 6.74 -5.80
C GLU A 204 8.46 6.59 -7.22
N VAL A 205 7.56 6.69 -8.19
CA VAL A 205 7.85 6.54 -9.62
C VAL A 205 7.66 7.88 -10.30
N GLY A 206 8.72 8.40 -10.91
CA GLY A 206 8.69 9.65 -11.67
C GLY A 206 7.79 9.54 -12.90
N SER A 207 7.11 10.61 -13.23
CA SER A 207 6.25 10.73 -14.42
C SER A 207 7.05 10.91 -15.71
#